data_3853d9a169c321d53fe5a0175c6f4558
#
_entry.id   3853d9a169c321d53fe5a0175c6f4558
#
_cell.length_a   1.000
_cell.length_b   1.000
_cell.length_c   1.000
_cell.angle_alpha   90.00
_cell.angle_beta   90.00
_cell.angle_gamma   90.00
#
_symmetry.space_group_name_H-M   'P 1'
#
loop_
_entity.id
_entity.type
_entity.pdbx_description
1 polymer ?
#
loop_
_entity_poly.entity_id
_entity_poly.type
_entity_poly.pdbx_seq_one_letter_code
_entity_poly.pdbx_strand_id
1 'polypeptide(L)'
;MNNLLAQIFEKQLKIFFLLACLIWAVTTFGIWKKYDWNPSSMVGFGKEFAFKNWEETPKNAILFQGREGDLGAGYDGQIFYYYSRTITRGDSNWPNGFDESYRAPRIGYPLLISIFGFFGPWGSIFGMYFWNVFLFFLSFFALRELLSPENKALSFLYLFNPFSLNSYAVLVSDSIVASLVILSIWAFHKQKWLLFLFLGNILMITKEPAVFFIFPLGLRALYYRRFNHAILILSTLGAFLIWQIYLAQKFPNWRAGRLMDFIIPMEGIGKYLANFWTDFSRETISSRELVKSGSRFPLVLFFVLSFVTLILGNWKKGVEWKLAYALSLLLIAMAGYFYYWSVYDNVSRMFLYTTLAIILAKNSDSKLRIDILGLSLFAILLLYLFRVLIFSRALEFQLS
;
A
#
# COMPACT_ATOMS: atom_id res chain seq x y z
N MET A 1 -6.60 -5.31 -25.29
CA MET A 1 -5.90 -6.61 -25.15
C MET A 1 -6.64 -7.59 -26.04
N ASN A 2 -5.97 -8.24 -26.99
CA ASN A 2 -6.63 -9.12 -27.96
C ASN A 2 -7.32 -10.30 -27.25
N ASN A 3 -8.49 -10.72 -27.73
CA ASN A 3 -9.26 -11.86 -27.18
C ASN A 3 -8.40 -13.14 -27.02
N LEU A 4 -7.38 -13.31 -27.88
CA LEU A 4 -6.45 -14.44 -27.81
C LEU A 4 -5.61 -14.41 -26.51
N LEU A 5 -5.03 -13.27 -26.13
CA LEU A 5 -4.25 -13.13 -24.90
C LEU A 5 -5.12 -13.38 -23.67
N ALA A 6 -6.36 -12.84 -23.64
CA ALA A 6 -7.29 -13.09 -22.56
C ALA A 6 -7.61 -14.60 -22.41
N GLN A 7 -7.79 -15.32 -23.50
CA GLN A 7 -8.03 -16.78 -23.48
C GLN A 7 -6.80 -17.55 -22.99
N ILE A 8 -5.60 -17.16 -23.40
CA ILE A 8 -4.34 -17.78 -22.94
C ILE A 8 -4.21 -17.59 -21.41
N PHE A 9 -4.44 -16.38 -20.91
CA PHE A 9 -4.38 -16.09 -19.48
C PHE A 9 -5.39 -16.91 -18.67
N GLU A 10 -6.63 -17.08 -19.16
CA GLU A 10 -7.63 -17.91 -18.50
C GLU A 10 -7.23 -19.38 -18.44
N LYS A 11 -6.75 -19.95 -19.55
CA LYS A 11 -6.31 -21.35 -19.61
C LYS A 11 -5.10 -21.62 -18.70
N GLN A 12 -4.24 -20.63 -18.49
CA GLN A 12 -2.99 -20.77 -17.74
C GLN A 12 -3.05 -20.12 -16.34
N LEU A 13 -4.25 -19.88 -15.81
CA LEU A 13 -4.44 -19.24 -14.50
C LEU A 13 -3.56 -19.87 -13.41
N LYS A 14 -3.51 -21.22 -13.34
CA LYS A 14 -2.71 -21.94 -12.34
C LYS A 14 -1.23 -21.61 -12.45
N ILE A 15 -0.70 -21.54 -13.68
CA ILE A 15 0.72 -21.23 -13.93
C ILE A 15 1.02 -19.80 -13.50
N PHE A 16 0.19 -18.84 -13.87
CA PHE A 16 0.39 -17.44 -13.45
C PHE A 16 0.23 -17.25 -11.96
N PHE A 17 -0.69 -17.97 -11.33
CA PHE A 17 -0.84 -17.95 -9.87
C PHE A 17 0.42 -18.50 -9.17
N LEU A 18 0.93 -19.65 -9.63
CA LEU A 18 2.18 -20.22 -9.10
C LEU A 18 3.38 -19.29 -9.34
N LEU A 19 3.45 -18.65 -10.50
CA LEU A 19 4.49 -17.65 -10.78
C LEU A 19 4.40 -16.46 -9.82
N ALA A 20 3.21 -15.98 -9.52
CA ALA A 20 3.03 -14.92 -8.53
C ALA A 20 3.46 -15.37 -7.13
N CYS A 21 3.08 -16.58 -6.70
CA CYS A 21 3.56 -17.16 -5.43
C CYS A 21 5.10 -17.25 -5.40
N LEU A 22 5.72 -17.63 -6.52
CA LEU A 22 7.18 -17.67 -6.65
C LEU A 22 7.78 -16.27 -6.51
N ILE A 23 7.20 -15.25 -7.15
CA ILE A 23 7.68 -13.86 -7.05
C ILE A 23 7.59 -13.36 -5.60
N TRP A 24 6.52 -13.66 -4.88
CA TRP A 24 6.38 -13.32 -3.46
C TRP A 24 7.43 -14.06 -2.61
N ALA A 25 7.66 -15.33 -2.86
CA ALA A 25 8.71 -16.11 -2.19
C ALA A 25 10.11 -15.55 -2.49
N VAL A 26 10.41 -15.25 -3.77
CA VAL A 26 11.68 -14.63 -4.19
C VAL A 26 11.87 -13.27 -3.51
N THR A 27 10.82 -12.47 -3.39
CA THR A 27 10.87 -11.20 -2.65
C THR A 27 11.24 -11.44 -1.19
N THR A 28 10.56 -12.36 -0.53
CA THR A 28 10.80 -12.69 0.89
C THR A 28 12.21 -13.20 1.12
N PHE A 29 12.59 -14.26 0.42
CA PHE A 29 13.89 -14.89 0.60
C PHE A 29 15.05 -14.03 0.08
N GLY A 30 14.83 -13.23 -0.96
CA GLY A 30 15.80 -12.27 -1.46
C GLY A 30 16.13 -11.18 -0.44
N ILE A 31 15.14 -10.73 0.34
CA ILE A 31 15.37 -9.77 1.42
C ILE A 31 16.00 -10.46 2.63
N TRP A 32 15.47 -11.59 3.08
CA TRP A 32 16.01 -12.32 4.23
C TRP A 32 17.48 -12.68 4.04
N LYS A 33 17.87 -13.16 2.84
CA LYS A 33 19.25 -13.50 2.51
C LYS A 33 20.24 -12.34 2.77
N LYS A 34 19.80 -11.10 2.60
CA LYS A 34 20.63 -9.90 2.83
C LYS A 34 20.83 -9.57 4.31
N TYR A 35 20.08 -10.21 5.19
CA TYR A 35 20.07 -9.97 6.63
C TYR A 35 20.05 -11.29 7.39
N ASP A 36 21.01 -12.15 7.08
CA ASP A 36 21.28 -13.43 7.75
C ASP A 36 20.04 -14.32 7.90
N TRP A 37 19.17 -14.34 6.86
CA TRP A 37 17.92 -15.09 6.82
C TRP A 37 16.93 -14.73 7.93
N ASN A 38 17.03 -13.55 8.49
CA ASN A 38 16.20 -13.12 9.61
C ASN A 38 14.88 -12.49 9.13
N PRO A 39 13.70 -13.07 9.49
CA PRO A 39 12.40 -12.56 9.06
C PRO A 39 12.09 -11.14 9.56
N SER A 40 12.68 -10.71 10.68
CA SER A 40 12.43 -9.37 11.23
C SER A 40 12.95 -8.24 10.34
N SER A 41 13.82 -8.56 9.37
CA SER A 41 14.40 -7.58 8.45
C SER A 41 13.36 -6.80 7.63
N MET A 42 12.21 -7.41 7.31
CA MET A 42 11.13 -6.74 6.56
C MET A 42 10.27 -5.84 7.45
N VAL A 43 10.30 -5.99 8.77
CA VAL A 43 9.61 -5.08 9.71
C VAL A 43 10.27 -3.71 9.73
N GLY A 44 11.59 -3.68 9.58
CA GLY A 44 12.36 -2.44 9.55
C GLY A 44 12.50 -1.80 10.94
N PHE A 45 12.95 -2.57 11.94
CA PHE A 45 13.23 -2.03 13.26
C PHE A 45 14.41 -1.08 13.22
N GLY A 46 14.21 0.18 13.58
CA GLY A 46 15.26 1.14 13.82
C GLY A 46 15.79 1.00 15.23
N LYS A 47 17.12 1.03 15.38
CA LYS A 47 17.82 0.82 16.67
C LYS A 47 17.26 1.72 17.78
N GLU A 48 17.11 3.02 17.53
CA GLU A 48 16.66 3.99 18.53
C GLU A 48 15.22 3.68 19.00
N PHE A 49 14.29 3.41 18.07
CA PHE A 49 12.90 3.11 18.41
C PHE A 49 12.79 1.76 19.12
N ALA A 50 13.56 0.76 18.69
CA ALA A 50 13.60 -0.55 19.31
C ALA A 50 14.11 -0.51 20.76
N PHE A 51 15.14 0.30 21.04
CA PHE A 51 15.64 0.47 22.41
C PHE A 51 14.63 1.17 23.33
N LYS A 52 13.87 2.14 22.83
CA LYS A 52 12.79 2.78 23.57
C LYS A 52 11.64 1.80 23.93
N ASN A 53 11.50 0.71 23.17
CA ASN A 53 10.45 -0.30 23.30
C ASN A 53 11.06 -1.72 23.46
N TRP A 54 12.16 -1.82 24.19
CA TRP A 54 12.98 -3.03 24.24
C TRP A 54 12.24 -4.29 24.71
N GLU A 55 11.36 -4.17 25.68
CA GLU A 55 10.57 -5.29 26.23
C GLU A 55 9.72 -6.00 25.19
N GLU A 56 9.28 -5.26 24.15
CA GLU A 56 8.48 -5.78 23.05
C GLU A 56 9.29 -6.10 21.79
N THR A 57 10.57 -5.76 21.79
CA THR A 57 11.46 -6.07 20.67
C THR A 57 11.80 -7.57 20.68
N PRO A 58 11.58 -8.31 19.57
CA PRO A 58 11.89 -9.74 19.56
C PRO A 58 13.39 -9.97 19.76
N LYS A 59 13.76 -10.93 20.57
CA LYS A 59 15.16 -11.34 20.72
C LYS A 59 15.74 -11.77 19.38
N ASN A 60 16.96 -11.39 19.07
CA ASN A 60 17.65 -11.62 17.80
C ASN A 60 16.96 -10.96 16.58
N ALA A 61 16.17 -9.91 16.77
CA ALA A 61 15.65 -9.13 15.65
C ALA A 61 16.75 -8.27 15.01
N ILE A 62 16.62 -8.01 13.70
CA ILE A 62 17.47 -7.07 12.96
C ILE A 62 17.13 -5.65 13.40
N LEU A 63 18.11 -4.91 13.91
CA LEU A 63 18.02 -3.49 14.26
C LEU A 63 18.88 -2.68 13.28
N PHE A 64 18.22 -1.86 12.46
CA PHE A 64 18.91 -1.00 11.51
C PHE A 64 19.53 0.20 12.20
N GLN A 65 20.78 0.49 11.87
CA GLN A 65 21.49 1.67 12.35
C GLN A 65 21.20 2.85 11.42
N GLY A 66 20.86 3.99 11.98
CA GLY A 66 20.59 5.22 11.28
C GLY A 66 21.33 6.39 11.88
N ARG A 67 21.09 7.57 11.32
CA ARG A 67 21.63 8.82 11.89
C ARG A 67 20.93 9.13 13.22
N GLU A 68 21.64 9.77 14.13
CA GLU A 68 21.11 10.28 15.38
C GLU A 68 19.94 11.23 15.09
N GLY A 69 18.82 11.05 15.82
CA GLY A 69 17.59 11.85 15.61
C GLY A 69 16.64 11.36 14.51
N ASP A 70 17.06 10.45 13.64
CA ASP A 70 16.17 9.70 12.78
C ASP A 70 15.73 8.41 13.51
N LEU A 71 14.52 7.93 13.38
CA LEU A 71 14.00 6.71 14.08
C LEU A 71 14.90 5.45 13.88
N GLY A 72 16.22 5.67 13.87
CA GLY A 72 17.28 4.69 13.76
C GLY A 72 17.29 3.94 12.44
N ALA A 73 17.01 4.62 11.32
CA ALA A 73 16.84 4.05 9.98
C ALA A 73 15.69 3.02 9.89
N GLY A 74 14.79 3.02 10.86
CA GLY A 74 13.59 2.17 10.87
C GLY A 74 12.60 2.54 9.78
N TYR A 75 11.60 1.69 9.59
CA TYR A 75 10.53 1.92 8.62
C TYR A 75 9.14 1.81 9.28
N ASP A 76 8.09 2.20 8.56
CA ASP A 76 6.71 2.20 9.08
C ASP A 76 6.24 0.83 9.61
N GLY A 77 6.81 -0.27 9.13
CA GLY A 77 6.49 -1.63 9.62
C GLY A 77 6.69 -1.78 11.12
N GLN A 78 7.77 -1.21 11.70
CA GLN A 78 8.01 -1.24 13.15
C GLN A 78 6.87 -0.57 13.93
N ILE A 79 6.29 0.52 13.40
CA ILE A 79 5.20 1.24 14.05
C ILE A 79 3.97 0.35 14.16
N PHE A 80 3.58 -0.32 13.09
CA PHE A 80 2.45 -1.26 13.10
C PHE A 80 2.72 -2.45 14.01
N TYR A 81 3.95 -2.94 14.04
CA TYR A 81 4.37 -4.00 14.95
C TYR A 81 4.18 -3.59 16.42
N TYR A 82 4.83 -2.52 16.89
CA TYR A 82 4.74 -2.11 18.30
C TYR A 82 3.33 -1.70 18.70
N TYR A 83 2.60 -1.06 17.81
CA TYR A 83 1.20 -0.74 18.04
C TYR A 83 0.35 -2.01 18.22
N SER A 84 0.60 -3.06 17.44
CA SER A 84 -0.10 -4.34 17.62
C SER A 84 0.24 -4.99 18.95
N ARG A 85 1.47 -4.85 19.45
CA ARG A 85 1.89 -5.35 20.75
C ARG A 85 1.15 -4.65 21.90
N THR A 86 1.00 -3.33 21.80
CA THR A 86 0.19 -2.55 22.76
C THR A 86 -1.26 -3.06 22.81
N ILE A 87 -1.88 -3.29 21.62
CA ILE A 87 -3.25 -3.83 21.55
C ILE A 87 -3.33 -5.22 22.16
N THR A 88 -2.39 -6.11 21.85
CA THR A 88 -2.37 -7.50 22.37
C THR A 88 -2.33 -7.53 23.90
N ARG A 89 -1.58 -6.60 24.51
CA ARG A 89 -1.49 -6.52 26.00
C ARG A 89 -2.68 -5.82 26.63
N GLY A 90 -3.56 -5.19 25.83
CA GLY A 90 -4.62 -4.33 26.35
C GLY A 90 -4.07 -3.08 27.05
N ASP A 91 -2.86 -2.67 26.69
CA ASP A 91 -2.20 -1.52 27.29
C ASP A 91 -2.87 -0.22 26.82
N SER A 92 -3.02 0.71 27.74
CA SER A 92 -3.59 2.02 27.43
C SER A 92 -2.56 3.05 26.95
N ASN A 93 -1.27 2.72 27.04
CA ASN A 93 -0.17 3.59 26.67
C ASN A 93 0.35 3.27 25.28
N TRP A 94 0.73 4.30 24.54
CA TRP A 94 1.36 4.13 23.23
C TRP A 94 2.80 3.62 23.35
N PRO A 95 3.36 3.01 22.29
CA PRO A 95 4.79 2.75 22.23
C PRO A 95 5.60 4.04 22.46
N ASN A 96 6.74 3.95 23.13
CA ASN A 96 7.61 5.09 23.37
C ASN A 96 8.13 5.69 22.04
N GLY A 97 7.98 7.01 21.85
CA GLY A 97 8.34 7.68 20.60
C GLY A 97 7.29 7.56 19.50
N PHE A 98 6.10 7.06 19.82
CA PHE A 98 4.99 6.95 18.88
C PHE A 98 4.39 8.34 18.59
N ASP A 99 4.26 8.70 17.30
CA ASP A 99 3.53 9.93 16.91
C ASP A 99 2.03 9.65 16.92
N GLU A 100 1.40 9.97 18.03
CA GLU A 100 -0.02 9.69 18.29
C GLU A 100 -0.94 10.32 17.26
N SER A 101 -0.69 11.59 16.92
CA SER A 101 -1.54 12.35 16.00
C SER A 101 -1.57 11.78 14.60
N TYR A 102 -0.46 11.21 14.16
CA TYR A 102 -0.31 10.65 12.81
C TYR A 102 -0.60 9.14 12.76
N ARG A 103 -0.25 8.40 13.81
CA ARG A 103 -0.23 6.93 13.81
C ARG A 103 -1.47 6.29 14.46
N ALA A 104 -1.98 6.88 15.55
CA ALA A 104 -3.09 6.29 16.29
C ALA A 104 -4.40 6.15 15.48
N PRO A 105 -4.74 7.03 14.51
CA PRO A 105 -5.90 6.83 13.64
C PRO A 105 -5.90 5.51 12.87
N ARG A 106 -4.71 4.96 12.57
CA ARG A 106 -4.50 3.81 11.69
C ARG A 106 -4.43 2.50 12.45
N ILE A 107 -5.42 2.24 13.30
CA ILE A 107 -5.45 1.05 14.17
C ILE A 107 -5.77 -0.26 13.43
N GLY A 108 -6.40 -0.22 12.24
CA GLY A 108 -6.94 -1.41 11.57
C GLY A 108 -5.90 -2.49 11.28
N TYR A 109 -4.74 -2.13 10.74
CA TYR A 109 -3.68 -3.12 10.49
C TYR A 109 -3.04 -3.64 11.77
N PRO A 110 -2.66 -2.81 12.77
CA PRO A 110 -2.25 -3.27 14.08
C PRO A 110 -3.26 -4.22 14.74
N LEU A 111 -4.56 -3.95 14.62
CA LEU A 111 -5.61 -4.81 15.15
C LEU A 111 -5.61 -6.20 14.51
N LEU A 112 -5.42 -6.29 13.20
CA LEU A 112 -5.28 -7.57 12.50
C LEU A 112 -4.03 -8.33 12.96
N ILE A 113 -2.89 -7.65 13.13
CA ILE A 113 -1.64 -8.26 13.59
C ILE A 113 -1.80 -8.76 15.03
N SER A 114 -2.51 -8.04 15.91
CA SER A 114 -2.64 -8.33 17.32
C SER A 114 -3.27 -9.72 17.59
N ILE A 115 -4.07 -10.25 16.65
CA ILE A 115 -4.62 -11.60 16.72
C ILE A 115 -3.51 -12.66 16.87
N PHE A 116 -2.37 -12.45 16.21
CA PHE A 116 -1.21 -13.33 16.33
C PHE A 116 -0.26 -12.92 17.47
N GLY A 117 -0.46 -11.74 18.02
CA GLY A 117 0.35 -11.20 19.12
C GLY A 117 0.31 -12.02 20.40
N PHE A 118 -0.76 -12.81 20.62
CA PHE A 118 -0.88 -13.75 21.74
C PHE A 118 0.20 -14.85 21.72
N PHE A 119 0.81 -15.12 20.57
CA PHE A 119 1.94 -16.03 20.42
C PHE A 119 3.30 -15.34 20.65
N GLY A 120 3.29 -14.15 21.28
CA GLY A 120 4.49 -13.38 21.60
C GLY A 120 4.97 -12.49 20.45
N PRO A 121 6.16 -11.88 20.62
CA PRO A 121 6.74 -10.93 19.65
C PRO A 121 6.90 -11.50 18.24
N TRP A 122 7.39 -12.73 18.08
CA TRP A 122 7.51 -13.40 16.79
C TRP A 122 6.15 -13.75 16.18
N GLY A 123 5.13 -14.01 17.00
CA GLY A 123 3.76 -14.16 16.53
C GLY A 123 3.23 -12.92 15.83
N SER A 124 3.51 -11.72 16.37
CA SER A 124 3.15 -10.46 15.69
C SER A 124 3.85 -10.32 14.33
N ILE A 125 5.14 -10.65 14.22
CA ILE A 125 5.86 -10.65 12.93
C ILE A 125 5.20 -11.63 11.95
N PHE A 126 4.90 -12.85 12.39
CA PHE A 126 4.17 -13.83 11.57
C PHE A 126 2.82 -13.27 11.11
N GLY A 127 2.07 -12.61 11.99
CA GLY A 127 0.80 -11.97 11.65
C GLY A 127 0.93 -10.92 10.55
N MET A 128 2.03 -10.14 10.54
CA MET A 128 2.31 -9.17 9.48
C MET A 128 2.48 -9.85 8.11
N TYR A 129 3.25 -10.94 8.05
CA TYR A 129 3.41 -11.74 6.83
C TYR A 129 2.10 -12.39 6.40
N PHE A 130 1.43 -13.06 7.33
CA PHE A 130 0.19 -13.78 7.08
C PHE A 130 -0.88 -12.87 6.46
N TRP A 131 -1.18 -11.75 7.08
CA TRP A 131 -2.24 -10.86 6.59
C TRP A 131 -1.91 -10.24 5.24
N ASN A 132 -0.66 -9.85 4.98
CA ASN A 132 -0.27 -9.34 3.68
C ASN A 132 -0.46 -10.39 2.57
N VAL A 133 0.01 -11.61 2.79
CA VAL A 133 -0.08 -12.70 1.80
C VAL A 133 -1.52 -13.18 1.65
N PHE A 134 -2.19 -13.48 2.75
CA PHE A 134 -3.55 -14.04 2.76
C PHE A 134 -4.56 -13.10 2.11
N LEU A 135 -4.61 -11.84 2.56
CA LEU A 135 -5.58 -10.87 2.02
C LEU A 135 -5.29 -10.53 0.55
N PHE A 136 -4.02 -10.46 0.16
CA PHE A 136 -3.65 -10.21 -1.23
C PHE A 136 -4.16 -11.31 -2.17
N PHE A 137 -3.90 -12.57 -1.88
CA PHE A 137 -4.35 -13.66 -2.74
C PHE A 137 -5.87 -13.87 -2.67
N LEU A 138 -6.49 -13.69 -1.50
CA LEU A 138 -7.94 -13.73 -1.38
C LEU A 138 -8.61 -12.63 -2.21
N SER A 139 -8.10 -11.41 -2.15
CA SER A 139 -8.61 -10.29 -2.92
C SER A 139 -8.38 -10.44 -4.43
N PHE A 140 -7.32 -11.12 -4.86
CA PHE A 140 -7.13 -11.46 -6.28
C PHE A 140 -8.31 -12.30 -6.83
N PHE A 141 -8.74 -13.33 -6.11
CA PHE A 141 -9.89 -14.15 -6.54
C PHE A 141 -11.19 -13.32 -6.50
N ALA A 142 -11.39 -12.51 -5.47
CA ALA A 142 -12.53 -11.61 -5.39
C ALA A 142 -12.56 -10.59 -6.54
N LEU A 143 -11.41 -10.04 -6.90
CA LEU A 143 -11.29 -9.13 -8.05
C LEU A 143 -11.67 -9.82 -9.36
N ARG A 144 -11.22 -11.06 -9.57
CA ARG A 144 -11.60 -11.83 -10.76
C ARG A 144 -13.11 -12.08 -10.88
N GLU A 145 -13.79 -12.23 -9.74
CA GLU A 145 -15.26 -12.36 -9.72
C GLU A 145 -15.98 -11.02 -9.97
N LEU A 146 -15.36 -9.90 -9.66
CA LEU A 146 -15.88 -8.55 -9.92
C LEU A 146 -15.76 -8.14 -11.39
N LEU A 147 -14.74 -8.67 -12.08
CA LEU A 147 -14.49 -8.33 -13.46
C LEU A 147 -15.42 -9.09 -14.41
N SER A 148 -15.89 -8.39 -15.46
CA SER A 148 -16.65 -9.01 -16.53
C SER A 148 -15.82 -10.11 -17.24
N PRO A 149 -16.46 -11.12 -17.83
CA PRO A 149 -15.75 -12.26 -18.43
C PRO A 149 -14.63 -11.87 -19.39
N GLU A 150 -14.85 -10.84 -20.22
CA GLU A 150 -13.88 -10.32 -21.18
C GLU A 150 -12.72 -9.55 -20.53
N ASN A 151 -12.88 -9.12 -19.28
CA ASN A 151 -11.90 -8.30 -18.55
C ASN A 151 -11.17 -9.07 -17.43
N LYS A 152 -11.47 -10.34 -17.21
CA LYS A 152 -10.84 -11.14 -16.13
C LYS A 152 -9.31 -11.12 -16.17
N ALA A 153 -8.71 -11.04 -17.37
CA ALA A 153 -7.27 -10.93 -17.53
C ALA A 153 -6.67 -9.67 -16.87
N LEU A 154 -7.47 -8.61 -16.63
CA LEU A 154 -7.01 -7.42 -15.92
C LEU A 154 -6.60 -7.72 -14.47
N SER A 155 -7.13 -8.79 -13.86
CA SER A 155 -6.74 -9.21 -12.52
C SER A 155 -5.24 -9.55 -12.43
N PHE A 156 -4.59 -9.92 -13.52
CA PHE A 156 -3.15 -10.17 -13.54
C PHE A 156 -2.31 -8.89 -13.34
N LEU A 157 -2.85 -7.71 -13.69
CA LEU A 157 -2.21 -6.43 -13.36
C LEU A 157 -2.18 -6.20 -11.84
N TYR A 158 -3.16 -6.75 -11.11
CA TYR A 158 -3.14 -6.75 -9.64
C TYR A 158 -2.22 -7.85 -9.11
N LEU A 159 -2.29 -9.06 -9.63
CA LEU A 159 -1.51 -10.22 -9.19
C LEU A 159 0.00 -9.98 -9.30
N PHE A 160 0.45 -9.32 -10.37
CA PHE A 160 1.85 -8.99 -10.65
C PHE A 160 2.19 -7.52 -10.32
N ASN A 161 1.44 -6.90 -9.40
CA ASN A 161 1.62 -5.50 -9.08
C ASN A 161 2.92 -5.25 -8.28
N PRO A 162 3.89 -4.51 -8.83
CA PRO A 162 5.15 -4.22 -8.13
C PRO A 162 4.96 -3.38 -6.88
N PHE A 163 3.89 -2.57 -6.81
CA PHE A 163 3.61 -1.71 -5.68
C PHE A 163 3.05 -2.48 -4.48
N SER A 164 2.29 -3.56 -4.73
CA SER A 164 1.89 -4.50 -3.68
C SER A 164 3.09 -5.24 -3.10
N LEU A 165 4.00 -5.71 -3.98
CA LEU A 165 5.24 -6.35 -3.58
C LEU A 165 6.13 -5.40 -2.77
N ASN A 166 6.21 -4.13 -3.17
CA ASN A 166 6.99 -3.15 -2.41
C ASN A 166 6.38 -2.84 -1.04
N SER A 167 5.04 -2.73 -0.94
CA SER A 167 4.34 -2.59 0.35
C SER A 167 4.60 -3.79 1.26
N TYR A 168 4.54 -5.01 0.70
CA TYR A 168 4.85 -6.24 1.41
C TYR A 168 6.31 -6.32 1.85
N ALA A 169 7.26 -5.92 1.00
CA ALA A 169 8.69 -5.95 1.29
C ALA A 169 9.10 -5.13 2.53
N VAL A 170 8.26 -4.23 2.97
CA VAL A 170 8.45 -3.39 4.16
C VAL A 170 7.30 -3.53 5.18
N LEU A 171 6.47 -4.55 5.01
CA LEU A 171 5.36 -4.96 5.89
C LEU A 171 4.46 -3.79 6.34
N VAL A 172 4.06 -2.94 5.40
CA VAL A 172 3.16 -1.81 5.66
C VAL A 172 1.75 -2.08 5.16
N SER A 173 0.81 -1.21 5.52
CA SER A 173 -0.62 -1.41 5.35
C SER A 173 -1.17 -1.20 3.94
N ASP A 174 -0.39 -0.67 2.98
CA ASP A 174 -0.95 -0.27 1.66
C ASP A 174 -1.53 -1.46 0.88
N SER A 175 -0.83 -2.62 0.87
CA SER A 175 -1.34 -3.86 0.26
C SER A 175 -2.60 -4.39 0.96
N ILE A 176 -2.66 -4.28 2.30
CA ILE A 176 -3.83 -4.63 3.11
C ILE A 176 -5.03 -3.75 2.72
N VAL A 177 -4.84 -2.44 2.62
CA VAL A 177 -5.89 -1.49 2.23
C VAL A 177 -6.43 -1.82 0.84
N ALA A 178 -5.56 -2.02 -0.16
CA ALA A 178 -6.00 -2.38 -1.50
C ALA A 178 -6.78 -3.70 -1.52
N SER A 179 -6.33 -4.69 -0.75
CA SER A 179 -7.03 -5.97 -0.61
C SER A 179 -8.41 -5.81 0.06
N LEU A 180 -8.49 -5.04 1.14
CA LEU A 180 -9.75 -4.77 1.84
C LEU A 180 -10.72 -3.95 0.96
N VAL A 181 -10.23 -3.02 0.13
CA VAL A 181 -11.06 -2.30 -0.86
C VAL A 181 -11.71 -3.30 -1.81
N ILE A 182 -10.94 -4.21 -2.41
CA ILE A 182 -11.44 -5.21 -3.34
C ILE A 182 -12.47 -6.11 -2.67
N LEU A 183 -12.16 -6.63 -1.49
CA LEU A 183 -13.04 -7.53 -0.73
C LEU A 183 -14.33 -6.81 -0.31
N SER A 184 -14.26 -5.54 0.08
CA SER A 184 -15.43 -4.73 0.42
C SER A 184 -16.32 -4.51 -0.81
N ILE A 185 -15.74 -4.10 -1.95
CA ILE A 185 -16.49 -3.94 -3.21
C ILE A 185 -17.12 -5.26 -3.63
N TRP A 186 -16.39 -6.37 -3.52
CA TRP A 186 -16.90 -7.70 -3.84
C TRP A 186 -18.08 -8.08 -2.94
N ALA A 187 -17.96 -7.89 -1.62
CA ALA A 187 -19.04 -8.16 -0.67
C ALA A 187 -20.28 -7.30 -0.95
N PHE A 188 -20.09 -6.02 -1.31
CA PHE A 188 -21.16 -5.11 -1.72
C PHE A 188 -21.87 -5.62 -2.99
N HIS A 189 -21.15 -5.98 -4.03
CA HIS A 189 -21.73 -6.50 -5.27
C HIS A 189 -22.43 -7.86 -5.09
N LYS A 190 -21.93 -8.70 -4.18
CA LYS A 190 -22.56 -9.99 -3.82
C LYS A 190 -23.70 -9.83 -2.80
N GLN A 191 -24.06 -8.60 -2.42
CA GLN A 191 -25.11 -8.28 -1.44
C GLN A 191 -24.85 -8.93 -0.06
N LYS A 192 -23.60 -9.19 0.29
CA LYS A 192 -23.20 -9.73 1.59
C LYS A 192 -23.00 -8.55 2.58
N TRP A 193 -24.11 -7.94 2.99
CA TRP A 193 -24.11 -6.66 3.70
C TRP A 193 -23.33 -6.65 5.00
N LEU A 194 -23.47 -7.69 5.84
CA LEU A 194 -22.73 -7.79 7.10
C LEU A 194 -21.22 -7.88 6.85
N LEU A 195 -20.80 -8.67 5.85
CA LEU A 195 -19.41 -8.78 5.48
C LEU A 195 -18.87 -7.46 4.92
N PHE A 196 -19.68 -6.76 4.10
CA PHE A 196 -19.34 -5.44 3.58
C PHE A 196 -19.12 -4.43 4.72
N LEU A 197 -20.03 -4.38 5.71
CA LEU A 197 -19.89 -3.51 6.86
C LEU A 197 -18.65 -3.86 7.69
N PHE A 198 -18.41 -5.14 7.95
CA PHE A 198 -17.24 -5.60 8.70
C PHE A 198 -15.93 -5.20 8.00
N LEU A 199 -15.77 -5.58 6.72
CA LEU A 199 -14.58 -5.26 5.93
C LEU A 199 -14.40 -3.75 5.74
N GLY A 200 -15.50 -3.03 5.46
CA GLY A 200 -15.48 -1.59 5.26
C GLY A 200 -15.07 -0.82 6.52
N ASN A 201 -15.55 -1.22 7.69
CA ASN A 201 -15.14 -0.60 8.94
C ASN A 201 -13.66 -0.86 9.26
N ILE A 202 -13.15 -2.09 9.07
CA ILE A 202 -11.71 -2.38 9.21
C ILE A 202 -10.89 -1.56 8.20
N LEU A 203 -11.35 -1.49 6.95
CA LEU A 203 -10.72 -0.73 5.89
C LEU A 203 -10.55 0.75 6.29
N MET A 204 -11.61 1.39 6.78
CA MET A 204 -11.62 2.82 7.12
C MET A 204 -10.72 3.18 8.31
N ILE A 205 -10.52 2.27 9.27
CA ILE A 205 -9.58 2.45 10.38
C ILE A 205 -8.16 1.99 10.05
N THR A 206 -7.92 1.47 8.83
CA THR A 206 -6.59 1.02 8.40
C THR A 206 -5.79 2.17 7.77
N LYS A 207 -6.38 2.89 6.81
CA LYS A 207 -5.69 4.03 6.15
C LYS A 207 -6.65 4.89 5.32
N GLU A 208 -6.41 6.18 5.30
CA GLU A 208 -7.26 7.23 4.70
C GLU A 208 -7.53 7.06 3.18
N PRO A 209 -6.59 6.57 2.33
CA PRO A 209 -6.87 6.39 0.89
C PRO A 209 -8.02 5.44 0.57
N ALA A 210 -8.49 4.65 1.54
CA ALA A 210 -9.70 3.85 1.43
C ALA A 210 -10.93 4.69 1.00
N VAL A 211 -11.00 5.94 1.45
CA VAL A 211 -12.06 6.89 1.10
C VAL A 211 -12.18 7.09 -0.41
N PHE A 212 -11.08 7.03 -1.15
CA PHE A 212 -11.08 7.23 -2.61
C PHE A 212 -11.94 6.21 -3.36
N PHE A 213 -12.21 5.05 -2.78
CA PHE A 213 -13.05 4.00 -3.36
C PHE A 213 -14.45 3.99 -2.75
N ILE A 214 -14.56 4.19 -1.45
CA ILE A 214 -15.84 4.13 -0.73
C ILE A 214 -16.69 5.38 -1.01
N PHE A 215 -16.08 6.57 -1.02
CA PHE A 215 -16.79 7.83 -1.27
C PHE A 215 -17.45 7.89 -2.68
N PRO A 216 -16.77 7.56 -3.79
CA PRO A 216 -17.41 7.54 -5.10
C PRO A 216 -18.56 6.54 -5.22
N LEU A 217 -18.49 5.39 -4.54
CA LEU A 217 -19.61 4.45 -4.46
C LEU A 217 -20.82 5.06 -3.75
N GLY A 218 -20.56 5.79 -2.65
CA GLY A 218 -21.60 6.53 -1.93
C GLY A 218 -22.26 7.59 -2.80
N LEU A 219 -21.47 8.40 -3.50
CA LEU A 219 -21.97 9.40 -4.44
C LEU A 219 -22.81 8.78 -5.55
N ARG A 220 -22.36 7.65 -6.11
CA ARG A 220 -23.14 6.92 -7.11
C ARG A 220 -24.48 6.44 -6.56
N ALA A 221 -24.51 5.89 -5.34
CA ALA A 221 -25.73 5.45 -4.70
C ALA A 221 -26.71 6.61 -4.50
N LEU A 222 -26.24 7.77 -4.06
CA LEU A 222 -27.05 9.00 -3.92
C LEU A 222 -27.56 9.50 -5.27
N TYR A 223 -26.72 9.54 -6.29
CA TYR A 223 -27.11 9.98 -7.64
C TYR A 223 -28.26 9.14 -8.21
N TYR A 224 -28.22 7.81 -8.01
CA TYR A 224 -29.31 6.90 -8.42
C TYR A 224 -30.44 6.77 -7.40
N ARG A 225 -30.48 7.66 -6.38
CA ARG A 225 -31.51 7.68 -5.31
C ARG A 225 -31.63 6.35 -4.55
N ARG A 226 -30.56 5.58 -4.47
CA ARG A 226 -30.48 4.32 -3.71
C ARG A 226 -30.07 4.60 -2.26
N PHE A 227 -30.93 5.27 -1.51
CA PHE A 227 -30.62 5.78 -0.16
C PHE A 227 -30.18 4.66 0.81
N ASN A 228 -30.81 3.48 0.73
CA ASN A 228 -30.40 2.34 1.58
C ASN A 228 -28.94 1.94 1.34
N HIS A 229 -28.49 1.92 0.07
CA HIS A 229 -27.08 1.65 -0.25
C HIS A 229 -26.18 2.79 0.20
N ALA A 230 -26.61 4.04 0.09
CA ALA A 230 -25.82 5.18 0.57
C ALA A 230 -25.65 5.12 2.10
N ILE A 231 -26.70 4.83 2.86
CA ILE A 231 -26.64 4.65 4.32
C ILE A 231 -25.70 3.50 4.67
N LEU A 232 -25.83 2.36 4.00
CA LEU A 232 -24.98 1.20 4.21
C LEU A 232 -23.49 1.54 3.96
N ILE A 233 -23.19 2.30 2.89
CA ILE A 233 -21.82 2.75 2.59
C ILE A 233 -21.32 3.71 3.65
N LEU A 234 -22.12 4.69 4.07
CA LEU A 234 -21.77 5.62 5.15
C LEU A 234 -21.52 4.91 6.48
N SER A 235 -22.25 3.82 6.76
CA SER A 235 -22.07 3.02 7.99
C SER A 235 -20.69 2.34 8.07
N THR A 236 -19.94 2.25 6.97
CA THR A 236 -18.53 1.79 7.02
C THR A 236 -17.60 2.80 7.70
N LEU A 237 -18.03 4.05 7.89
CA LEU A 237 -17.30 5.06 8.65
C LEU A 237 -17.50 4.92 10.18
N GLY A 238 -18.39 4.05 10.63
CA GLY A 238 -18.79 3.96 12.03
C GLY A 238 -17.61 3.71 12.97
N ALA A 239 -16.81 2.67 12.69
CA ALA A 239 -15.63 2.36 13.50
C ALA A 239 -14.60 3.50 13.48
N PHE A 240 -14.40 4.15 12.33
CA PHE A 240 -13.51 5.30 12.23
C PHE A 240 -13.97 6.46 13.11
N LEU A 241 -15.25 6.84 13.05
CA LEU A 241 -15.81 7.92 13.86
C LEU A 241 -15.73 7.61 15.35
N ILE A 242 -16.13 6.40 15.76
CA ILE A 242 -16.03 5.96 17.16
C ILE A 242 -14.57 6.04 17.64
N TRP A 243 -13.63 5.59 16.81
CA TRP A 243 -12.21 5.62 17.15
C TRP A 243 -11.69 7.06 17.28
N GLN A 244 -12.06 7.96 16.37
CA GLN A 244 -11.69 9.38 16.45
C GLN A 244 -12.25 10.06 17.72
N ILE A 245 -13.52 9.77 18.09
CA ILE A 245 -14.13 10.28 19.30
C ILE A 245 -13.37 9.79 20.53
N TYR A 246 -13.04 8.49 20.58
CA TYR A 246 -12.24 7.92 21.67
C TYR A 246 -10.88 8.59 21.80
N LEU A 247 -10.16 8.78 20.68
CA LEU A 247 -8.86 9.46 20.67
C LEU A 247 -8.98 10.90 21.19
N ALA A 248 -9.98 11.64 20.73
CA ALA A 248 -10.22 13.02 21.16
C ALA A 248 -10.56 13.13 22.66
N GLN A 249 -11.25 12.13 23.21
CA GLN A 249 -11.58 12.12 24.64
C GLN A 249 -10.38 11.71 25.52
N LYS A 250 -9.57 10.76 25.04
CA LYS A 250 -8.44 10.23 25.80
C LYS A 250 -7.23 11.18 25.80
N PHE A 251 -7.04 11.93 24.72
CA PHE A 251 -5.87 12.81 24.53
C PHE A 251 -6.34 14.27 24.38
N PRO A 252 -6.18 15.12 25.42
CA PRO A 252 -6.68 16.51 25.42
C PRO A 252 -6.13 17.36 24.27
N ASN A 253 -4.91 17.07 23.81
CA ASN A 253 -4.24 17.79 22.71
C ASN A 253 -4.36 17.06 21.36
N TRP A 254 -5.28 16.10 21.27
CA TRP A 254 -5.49 15.33 20.05
C TRP A 254 -5.82 16.24 18.86
N ARG A 255 -5.04 16.09 17.81
CA ARG A 255 -5.31 16.72 16.50
C ARG A 255 -5.25 15.63 15.45
N ALA A 256 -6.33 15.47 14.69
CA ALA A 256 -6.32 14.61 13.52
C ALA A 256 -5.22 15.07 12.55
N GLY A 257 -4.36 14.14 12.17
CA GLY A 257 -3.24 14.15 11.25
C GLY A 257 -2.71 15.48 10.69
N ARG A 258 -1.40 15.56 10.57
CA ARG A 258 -0.74 16.67 9.87
C ARG A 258 -0.74 16.37 8.36
N LEU A 259 -1.42 17.21 7.57
CA LEU A 259 -1.35 17.19 6.11
C LEU A 259 -0.10 17.91 5.56
N MET A 260 0.90 18.17 6.41
CA MET A 260 2.07 18.99 6.07
C MET A 260 2.89 18.47 4.88
N ASP A 261 2.79 17.18 4.58
CA ASP A 261 3.54 16.54 3.50
C ASP A 261 2.81 16.53 2.15
N PHE A 262 1.59 17.11 2.11
CA PHE A 262 0.72 17.18 0.94
C PHE A 262 0.32 18.62 0.68
N ILE A 263 1.21 19.43 0.12
CA ILE A 263 1.00 20.88 0.12
C ILE A 263 0.73 21.45 -1.28
N ILE A 264 1.60 21.22 -2.23
CA ILE A 264 1.50 21.82 -3.56
C ILE A 264 1.50 20.72 -4.62
N PRO A 265 0.45 20.63 -5.45
CA PRO A 265 0.43 19.65 -6.52
C PRO A 265 1.68 19.76 -7.42
N MET A 266 2.26 18.63 -7.79
CA MET A 266 3.44 18.48 -8.65
C MET A 266 4.78 18.98 -8.05
N GLU A 267 4.81 19.59 -6.88
CA GLU A 267 6.06 20.08 -6.28
C GLU A 267 7.06 18.95 -6.05
N GLY A 268 6.61 17.83 -5.49
CA GLY A 268 7.46 16.68 -5.22
C GLY A 268 8.06 16.08 -6.49
N ILE A 269 7.27 15.97 -7.55
CA ILE A 269 7.71 15.49 -8.87
C ILE A 269 8.71 16.48 -9.49
N GLY A 270 8.40 17.78 -9.46
CA GLY A 270 9.28 18.83 -9.98
C GLY A 270 10.64 18.86 -9.28
N LYS A 271 10.65 18.83 -7.93
CA LYS A 271 11.90 18.75 -7.15
C LYS A 271 12.68 17.46 -7.42
N TYR A 272 11.98 16.33 -7.58
CA TYR A 272 12.64 15.08 -7.96
C TYR A 272 13.32 15.19 -9.31
N LEU A 273 12.64 15.70 -10.34
CA LEU A 273 13.22 15.84 -11.68
C LEU A 273 14.39 16.83 -11.72
N ALA A 274 14.30 17.93 -10.99
CA ALA A 274 15.38 18.89 -10.87
C ALA A 274 16.62 18.26 -10.19
N ASN A 275 16.43 17.54 -9.08
CA ASN A 275 17.52 16.86 -8.39
C ASN A 275 18.11 15.71 -9.24
N PHE A 276 17.28 14.95 -9.93
CA PHE A 276 17.73 13.90 -10.85
C PHE A 276 18.62 14.48 -11.96
N TRP A 277 18.21 15.61 -12.55
CA TRP A 277 19.00 16.29 -13.58
C TRP A 277 20.34 16.79 -13.02
N THR A 278 20.32 17.40 -11.84
CA THR A 278 21.55 17.85 -11.15
C THR A 278 22.48 16.68 -10.84
N ASP A 279 21.94 15.57 -10.34
CA ASP A 279 22.71 14.35 -10.07
C ASP A 279 23.32 13.79 -11.35
N PHE A 280 22.52 13.70 -12.42
CA PHE A 280 22.97 13.17 -13.72
C PHE A 280 24.09 14.01 -14.35
N SER A 281 24.10 15.32 -14.09
CA SER A 281 25.10 16.27 -14.63
C SER A 281 26.39 16.34 -13.83
N ARG A 282 26.51 15.63 -12.69
CA ARG A 282 27.72 15.60 -11.88
C ARG A 282 28.77 14.67 -12.48
N GLU A 283 29.97 15.16 -12.69
CA GLU A 283 31.10 14.39 -13.22
C GLU A 283 31.54 13.23 -12.30
N THR A 284 31.24 13.30 -11.00
CA THR A 284 31.74 12.37 -9.97
C THR A 284 30.65 11.47 -9.37
N ILE A 285 29.47 11.35 -10.00
CA ILE A 285 28.41 10.52 -9.47
C ILE A 285 28.73 9.02 -9.58
N SER A 286 28.57 8.29 -8.49
CA SER A 286 28.71 6.83 -8.54
C SER A 286 27.54 6.18 -9.31
N SER A 287 27.81 5.06 -9.99
CA SER A 287 26.76 4.29 -10.70
C SER A 287 25.61 3.89 -9.76
N ARG A 288 25.91 3.65 -8.48
CA ARG A 288 24.91 3.31 -7.47
C ARG A 288 23.97 4.48 -7.13
N GLU A 289 24.53 5.69 -7.00
CA GLU A 289 23.74 6.90 -6.73
C GLU A 289 22.87 7.23 -7.94
N LEU A 290 23.40 7.10 -9.16
CA LEU A 290 22.66 7.31 -10.39
C LEU A 290 21.46 6.34 -10.50
N VAL A 291 21.67 5.05 -10.22
CA VAL A 291 20.58 4.05 -10.21
C VAL A 291 19.57 4.36 -9.11
N LYS A 292 20.02 4.77 -7.92
CA LYS A 292 19.13 5.16 -6.82
C LYS A 292 18.30 6.40 -7.19
N SER A 293 18.92 7.41 -7.80
CA SER A 293 18.23 8.62 -8.26
C SER A 293 17.28 8.30 -9.41
N GLY A 294 17.71 7.53 -10.41
CA GLY A 294 16.93 7.16 -11.59
C GLY A 294 15.79 6.18 -11.35
N SER A 295 15.81 5.44 -10.23
CA SER A 295 14.82 4.39 -9.95
C SER A 295 13.36 4.89 -9.88
N ARG A 296 13.15 6.17 -9.62
CA ARG A 296 11.82 6.81 -9.54
C ARG A 296 11.33 7.36 -10.87
N PHE A 297 12.20 7.48 -11.88
CA PHE A 297 11.81 7.97 -13.21
C PHE A 297 10.70 7.13 -13.87
N PRO A 298 10.72 5.79 -13.82
CA PRO A 298 9.60 4.97 -14.29
C PRO A 298 8.28 5.25 -13.58
N LEU A 299 8.31 5.70 -12.32
CA LEU A 299 7.11 6.08 -11.57
C LEU A 299 6.54 7.41 -12.09
N VAL A 300 7.40 8.38 -12.43
CA VAL A 300 6.97 9.63 -13.08
C VAL A 300 6.33 9.32 -14.44
N LEU A 301 6.97 8.46 -15.24
CA LEU A 301 6.41 8.04 -16.53
C LEU A 301 5.04 7.36 -16.34
N PHE A 302 4.92 6.44 -15.39
CA PHE A 302 3.66 5.78 -15.08
C PHE A 302 2.59 6.77 -14.62
N PHE A 303 2.95 7.79 -13.83
CA PHE A 303 2.05 8.86 -13.42
C PHE A 303 1.53 9.65 -14.63
N VAL A 304 2.42 10.10 -15.52
CA VAL A 304 2.04 10.85 -16.75
C VAL A 304 1.14 10.02 -17.65
N LEU A 305 1.51 8.76 -17.92
CA LEU A 305 0.70 7.84 -18.72
C LEU A 305 -0.67 7.60 -18.10
N SER A 306 -0.72 7.46 -16.78
CA SER A 306 -1.98 7.30 -16.03
C SER A 306 -2.86 8.55 -16.14
N PHE A 307 -2.27 9.73 -16.01
CA PHE A 307 -3.00 11.00 -16.13
C PHE A 307 -3.57 11.19 -17.55
N VAL A 308 -2.78 10.94 -18.58
CA VAL A 308 -3.23 10.99 -19.99
C VAL A 308 -4.36 9.97 -20.22
N THR A 309 -4.22 8.76 -19.73
CA THR A 309 -5.25 7.71 -19.84
C THR A 309 -6.57 8.14 -19.19
N LEU A 310 -6.52 8.79 -18.03
CA LEU A 310 -7.69 9.29 -17.34
C LEU A 310 -8.41 10.38 -18.16
N ILE A 311 -7.66 11.34 -18.72
CA ILE A 311 -8.22 12.43 -19.53
C ILE A 311 -8.89 11.89 -20.82
N LEU A 312 -8.26 10.93 -21.48
CA LEU A 312 -8.79 10.34 -22.70
C LEU A 312 -9.95 9.38 -22.47
N GLY A 313 -10.26 9.04 -21.24
CA GLY A 313 -11.34 8.14 -20.87
C GLY A 313 -12.74 8.73 -21.09
N ASN A 314 -13.73 7.88 -21.37
CA ASN A 314 -15.13 8.31 -21.48
C ASN A 314 -15.78 8.46 -20.10
N TRP A 315 -15.88 9.67 -19.58
CA TRP A 315 -16.41 9.95 -18.24
C TRP A 315 -17.91 9.61 -18.03
N LYS A 316 -18.65 9.26 -19.09
CA LYS A 316 -20.03 8.82 -18.96
C LYS A 316 -20.17 7.38 -18.43
N LYS A 317 -19.07 6.60 -18.42
CA LYS A 317 -19.06 5.20 -17.97
C LYS A 317 -18.13 5.00 -16.79
N GLY A 318 -18.59 4.32 -15.73
CA GLY A 318 -17.80 4.01 -14.55
C GLY A 318 -17.24 5.25 -13.84
N VAL A 319 -18.06 6.28 -13.70
CA VAL A 319 -17.66 7.59 -13.13
C VAL A 319 -17.06 7.40 -11.73
N GLU A 320 -17.63 6.49 -10.93
CA GLU A 320 -17.16 6.19 -9.59
C GLU A 320 -15.71 5.70 -9.57
N TRP A 321 -15.32 4.85 -10.51
CA TRP A 321 -13.95 4.33 -10.60
C TRP A 321 -12.98 5.33 -11.20
N LYS A 322 -13.45 6.18 -12.12
CA LYS A 322 -12.64 7.27 -12.65
C LYS A 322 -12.43 8.37 -11.64
N LEU A 323 -13.41 8.61 -10.77
CA LEU A 323 -13.23 9.51 -9.63
C LEU A 323 -12.23 8.94 -8.64
N ALA A 324 -12.31 7.64 -8.31
CA ALA A 324 -11.29 6.97 -7.49
C ALA A 324 -9.90 7.07 -8.13
N TYR A 325 -9.83 6.91 -9.45
CA TYR A 325 -8.60 7.06 -10.22
C TYR A 325 -8.05 8.49 -10.15
N ALA A 326 -8.89 9.49 -10.35
CA ALA A 326 -8.51 10.90 -10.25
C ALA A 326 -8.00 11.26 -8.84
N LEU A 327 -8.70 10.80 -7.79
CA LEU A 327 -8.31 11.03 -6.39
C LEU A 327 -6.98 10.35 -6.05
N SER A 328 -6.72 9.15 -6.57
CA SER A 328 -5.43 8.47 -6.37
C SER A 328 -4.28 9.17 -7.09
N LEU A 329 -4.51 9.71 -8.30
CA LEU A 329 -3.52 10.54 -8.99
C LEU A 329 -3.29 11.87 -8.29
N LEU A 330 -4.35 12.50 -7.77
CA LEU A 330 -4.23 13.72 -7.00
C LEU A 330 -3.38 13.49 -5.74
N LEU A 331 -3.58 12.39 -5.03
CA LEU A 331 -2.75 12.01 -3.89
C LEU A 331 -1.27 11.97 -4.25
N ILE A 332 -0.92 11.35 -5.39
CA ILE A 332 0.46 11.25 -5.86
C ILE A 332 1.00 12.63 -6.30
N ALA A 333 0.17 13.42 -6.99
CA ALA A 333 0.55 14.77 -7.41
C ALA A 333 0.83 15.69 -6.22
N MET A 334 0.09 15.53 -5.11
CA MET A 334 0.27 16.29 -3.87
C MET A 334 1.38 15.75 -2.97
N ALA A 335 1.95 14.58 -3.25
CA ALA A 335 3.02 14.00 -2.45
C ALA A 335 4.30 14.86 -2.51
N GLY A 336 4.73 15.37 -1.36
CA GLY A 336 5.90 16.22 -1.23
C GLY A 336 7.21 15.49 -1.54
N TYR A 337 8.30 16.26 -1.77
CA TYR A 337 9.59 15.68 -2.12
C TYR A 337 10.20 14.92 -0.95
N PHE A 338 10.32 15.56 0.22
CA PHE A 338 11.14 15.07 1.32
C PHE A 338 10.73 13.68 1.82
N TYR A 339 9.45 13.46 2.10
CA TYR A 339 8.94 12.20 2.66
C TYR A 339 8.53 11.18 1.60
N TYR A 340 8.20 11.61 0.38
CA TYR A 340 7.70 10.70 -0.65
C TYR A 340 8.65 10.57 -1.83
N TRP A 341 8.83 11.62 -2.63
CA TRP A 341 9.60 11.53 -3.86
C TRP A 341 11.11 11.37 -3.67
N SER A 342 11.66 11.66 -2.48
CA SER A 342 13.05 11.35 -2.12
C SER A 342 13.28 9.86 -1.85
N VAL A 343 12.23 9.10 -1.51
CA VAL A 343 12.30 7.68 -1.12
C VAL A 343 11.43 6.83 -2.03
N TYR A 344 12.04 5.92 -2.80
CA TYR A 344 11.33 5.03 -3.73
C TYR A 344 10.21 4.24 -3.04
N ASP A 345 10.48 3.65 -1.88
CA ASP A 345 9.53 2.79 -1.17
C ASP A 345 8.29 3.56 -0.71
N ASN A 346 8.42 4.86 -0.42
CA ASN A 346 7.31 5.68 0.02
C ASN A 346 6.38 6.08 -1.13
N VAL A 347 6.96 6.55 -2.25
CA VAL A 347 6.15 7.00 -3.39
C VAL A 347 5.58 5.84 -4.19
N SER A 348 6.34 4.75 -4.39
CA SER A 348 5.90 3.64 -5.24
C SER A 348 4.62 2.97 -4.72
N ARG A 349 4.50 2.76 -3.40
CA ARG A 349 3.31 2.14 -2.80
C ARG A 349 2.03 2.94 -2.98
N MET A 350 2.10 4.26 -3.20
CA MET A 350 0.92 5.09 -3.47
C MET A 350 0.28 4.74 -4.83
N PHE A 351 1.07 4.28 -5.80
CA PHE A 351 0.58 3.87 -7.12
C PHE A 351 -0.27 2.59 -7.09
N LEU A 352 -0.29 1.87 -5.98
CA LEU A 352 -1.14 0.70 -5.80
C LEU A 352 -2.62 1.06 -5.94
N TYR A 353 -3.04 2.16 -5.34
CA TYR A 353 -4.42 2.67 -5.44
C TYR A 353 -4.77 3.08 -6.87
N THR A 354 -3.85 3.74 -7.55
CA THR A 354 -4.01 4.11 -8.96
C THR A 354 -4.19 2.87 -9.84
N THR A 355 -3.37 1.84 -9.66
CA THR A 355 -3.48 0.59 -10.44
C THR A 355 -4.82 -0.09 -10.21
N LEU A 356 -5.29 -0.17 -8.97
CA LEU A 356 -6.60 -0.74 -8.65
C LEU A 356 -7.74 0.06 -9.31
N ALA A 357 -7.69 1.38 -9.23
CA ALA A 357 -8.68 2.24 -9.84
C ALA A 357 -8.70 2.11 -11.38
N ILE A 358 -7.53 1.98 -12.02
CA ILE A 358 -7.40 1.71 -13.46
C ILE A 358 -8.11 0.41 -13.85
N ILE A 359 -7.89 -0.67 -13.11
CA ILE A 359 -8.51 -1.98 -13.37
C ILE A 359 -10.03 -1.87 -13.31
N LEU A 360 -10.58 -1.25 -12.27
CA LEU A 360 -12.02 -1.07 -12.08
C LEU A 360 -12.62 -0.12 -13.14
N ALA A 361 -11.92 0.97 -13.47
CA ALA A 361 -12.33 1.89 -14.53
C ALA A 361 -12.36 1.22 -15.89
N LYS A 362 -11.33 0.43 -16.23
CA LYS A 362 -11.26 -0.34 -17.48
C LYS A 362 -12.36 -1.37 -17.58
N ASN A 363 -12.70 -2.03 -16.49
CA ASN A 363 -13.81 -2.99 -16.45
C ASN A 363 -15.16 -2.34 -16.78
N SER A 364 -15.34 -1.07 -16.41
CA SER A 364 -16.56 -0.31 -16.69
C SER A 364 -16.55 0.41 -18.05
N ASP A 365 -15.35 0.71 -18.58
CA ASP A 365 -15.15 1.43 -19.85
C ASP A 365 -14.20 0.66 -20.77
N SER A 366 -14.74 -0.14 -21.66
CA SER A 366 -13.97 -0.95 -22.60
C SER A 366 -13.06 -0.12 -23.55
N LYS A 367 -13.38 1.16 -23.77
CA LYS A 367 -12.60 2.06 -24.63
C LYS A 367 -11.34 2.62 -23.94
N LEU A 368 -11.24 2.51 -22.61
CA LEU A 368 -10.05 2.96 -21.88
C LEU A 368 -8.83 2.16 -22.33
N ARG A 369 -7.80 2.81 -22.89
CA ARG A 369 -6.57 2.17 -23.36
C ARG A 369 -5.57 2.06 -22.22
N ILE A 370 -5.23 0.83 -21.83
CA ILE A 370 -4.32 0.57 -20.71
C ILE A 370 -3.11 -0.29 -21.10
N ASP A 371 -2.93 -0.58 -22.40
CA ASP A 371 -1.88 -1.48 -22.86
C ASP A 371 -0.48 -0.95 -22.49
N ILE A 372 -0.24 0.35 -22.71
CA ILE A 372 1.02 1.02 -22.34
C ILE A 372 1.23 1.03 -20.83
N LEU A 373 0.15 1.21 -20.04
CA LEU A 373 0.22 1.14 -18.57
C LEU A 373 0.58 -0.26 -18.09
N GLY A 374 0.03 -1.30 -18.72
CA GLY A 374 0.39 -2.70 -18.45
C GLY A 374 1.87 -2.98 -18.71
N LEU A 375 2.40 -2.51 -19.86
CA LEU A 375 3.83 -2.62 -20.17
C LEU A 375 4.71 -1.86 -19.18
N SER A 376 4.28 -0.66 -18.78
CA SER A 376 5.00 0.15 -17.79
C SER A 376 5.03 -0.54 -16.41
N LEU A 377 3.90 -1.12 -15.97
CA LEU A 377 3.84 -1.92 -14.73
C LEU A 377 4.77 -3.13 -14.80
N PHE A 378 4.81 -3.82 -15.94
CA PHE A 378 5.71 -4.96 -16.13
C PHE A 378 7.18 -4.54 -16.08
N ALA A 379 7.55 -3.43 -16.71
CA ALA A 379 8.90 -2.87 -16.61
C ALA A 379 9.27 -2.51 -15.16
N ILE A 380 8.35 -1.88 -14.41
CA ILE A 380 8.56 -1.56 -13.00
C ILE A 380 8.71 -2.85 -12.16
N LEU A 381 7.95 -3.92 -12.47
CA LEU A 381 8.10 -5.22 -11.82
C LEU A 381 9.49 -5.81 -12.04
N LEU A 382 10.00 -5.77 -13.26
CA LEU A 382 11.35 -6.25 -13.57
C LEU A 382 12.42 -5.45 -12.81
N LEU A 383 12.29 -4.13 -12.77
CA LEU A 383 13.18 -3.26 -11.99
C LEU A 383 13.10 -3.53 -10.49
N TYR A 384 11.89 -3.81 -9.98
CA TYR A 384 11.69 -4.19 -8.59
C TYR A 384 12.40 -5.51 -8.25
N LEU A 385 12.22 -6.54 -9.08
CA LEU A 385 12.88 -7.84 -8.90
C LEU A 385 14.40 -7.72 -9.00
N PHE A 386 14.91 -6.95 -9.97
CA PHE A 386 16.32 -6.64 -10.08
C PHE A 386 16.85 -6.00 -8.79
N ARG A 387 16.14 -5.01 -8.25
CA ARG A 387 16.48 -4.36 -6.98
C ARG A 387 16.51 -5.35 -5.81
N VAL A 388 15.51 -6.23 -5.70
CA VAL A 388 15.43 -7.22 -4.61
C VAL A 388 16.56 -8.23 -4.70
N LEU A 389 16.92 -8.69 -5.89
CA LEU A 389 17.90 -9.77 -6.08
C LEU A 389 19.35 -9.26 -6.07
N ILE A 390 19.62 -8.09 -6.65
CA ILE A 390 20.99 -7.64 -6.94
C ILE A 390 21.43 -6.54 -5.95
N PHE A 391 20.58 -5.54 -5.68
CA PHE A 391 20.99 -4.47 -4.78
C PHE A 391 20.81 -4.88 -3.33
N SER A 392 21.92 -4.89 -2.58
CA SER A 392 21.87 -4.94 -1.13
C SER A 392 21.24 -3.65 -0.60
N ARG A 393 20.31 -3.73 0.34
CA ARG A 393 20.02 -2.60 1.24
C ARG A 393 21.29 -2.41 2.05
N ALA A 394 22.01 -1.34 1.78
CA ALA A 394 23.27 -1.06 2.48
C ALA A 394 23.02 -0.35 3.81
N LEU A 395 22.11 -0.84 4.61
CA LEU A 395 21.94 -0.39 5.97
C LEU A 395 22.73 -1.33 6.87
N GLU A 396 23.60 -0.74 7.67
CA GLU A 396 24.25 -1.46 8.76
C GLU A 396 23.17 -1.93 9.75
N PHE A 397 23.35 -3.09 10.31
CA PHE A 397 22.43 -3.67 11.27
C PHE A 397 23.19 -4.37 12.39
N GLN A 398 22.49 -4.58 13.50
CA GLN A 398 22.91 -5.44 14.60
C GLN A 398 21.74 -6.32 15.02
N LEU A 399 22.01 -7.38 15.75
CA LEU A 399 20.99 -8.18 16.41
C LEU A 399 20.58 -7.53 17.75
N SER A 400 19.29 -7.64 18.08
CA SER A 400 18.74 -7.19 19.36
C SER A 400 19.21 -8.05 20.52
#